data_f879dd7ef3a00a6d682729fd16f9b61f
#
_entry.id   f879dd7ef3a00a6d682729fd16f9b61f
#
_cell.length_a   1.000
_cell.length_b   1.000
_cell.length_c   1.000
_cell.angle_alpha   90.00
_cell.angle_beta   90.00
_cell.angle_gamma   90.00
#
_symmetry.space_group_name_H-M   'P 1'
#
loop_
_entity.id
_entity.type
_entity.pdbx_description
1 polymer ?
#
loop_
_entity_poly.entity_id
_entity_poly.type
_entity_poly.pdbx_seq_one_letter_code
_entity_poly.pdbx_strand_id
1 'polypeptide(L)'
;MEIIRDIIPHGNANRPGLEMVPLYLTIHDTGNLRAGARNHASYLKNLGTRDSWHFTVDDRETFQHLELNENGWHAGDGVSGTGNRKSIGIEICMHEGQDRAKAEENAARLVAHLLKTVPSLKPFPEVMKQHYDWTKKDCPRIIRARPNGWKNFLELIRKQIKQGDVPQWKLDIMKEAGRLGLIDPGHGHGPDEPADKWFVLAVIINSMKERK
;
A
#
# COMPACT_ATOMS: atom_id res chain seq x y z
N MET A 1 10.08 2.26 -0.61
CA MET A 1 9.42 1.46 0.45
C MET A 1 10.19 0.16 0.56
N GLU A 2 10.60 -0.21 1.75
CA GLU A 2 11.21 -1.51 2.01
C GLU A 2 10.11 -2.55 2.30
N ILE A 3 10.24 -3.74 1.70
CA ILE A 3 9.37 -4.89 1.94
C ILE A 3 10.22 -5.98 2.57
N ILE A 4 9.90 -6.35 3.79
CA ILE A 4 10.58 -7.41 4.53
C ILE A 4 9.97 -8.75 4.10
N ARG A 5 10.75 -9.57 3.42
CA ARG A 5 10.31 -10.93 3.05
C ARG A 5 10.43 -11.86 4.25
N ASP A 6 9.29 -12.34 4.71
CA ASP A 6 9.19 -13.29 5.83
C ASP A 6 8.13 -14.36 5.46
N ILE A 7 8.52 -15.22 4.55
CA ILE A 7 7.64 -16.17 3.87
C ILE A 7 7.25 -17.32 4.80
N ILE A 8 5.97 -17.68 4.80
CA ILE A 8 5.43 -18.85 5.51
C ILE A 8 6.18 -20.09 5.00
N PRO A 9 6.75 -20.95 5.88
CA PRO A 9 7.46 -22.12 5.47
C PRO A 9 6.61 -23.08 4.62
N HIS A 10 7.23 -23.73 3.65
CA HIS A 10 6.58 -24.84 2.93
C HIS A 10 6.17 -25.94 3.90
N GLY A 11 4.99 -26.51 3.68
CA GLY A 11 4.44 -27.55 4.56
C GLY A 11 3.56 -27.03 5.71
N ASN A 12 3.54 -25.74 5.99
CA ASN A 12 2.56 -25.16 6.90
C ASN A 12 1.15 -25.29 6.28
N ALA A 13 0.17 -25.69 7.09
CA ALA A 13 -1.21 -25.93 6.63
C ALA A 13 -1.90 -24.68 6.07
N ASN A 14 -1.44 -23.49 6.44
CA ASN A 14 -1.94 -22.21 5.93
C ASN A 14 -1.21 -21.72 4.66
N ARG A 15 -0.19 -22.42 4.18
CA ARG A 15 0.43 -22.16 2.87
C ARG A 15 -0.02 -23.22 1.87
N PRO A 16 -1.11 -22.99 1.15
CA PRO A 16 -1.68 -24.01 0.24
C PRO A 16 -0.78 -24.34 -0.95
N GLY A 17 0.11 -23.43 -1.37
CA GLY A 17 1.07 -23.64 -2.44
C GLY A 17 0.44 -23.86 -3.81
N LEU A 18 -0.82 -23.50 -4.00
CA LEU A 18 -1.49 -23.63 -5.29
C LEU A 18 -1.13 -22.45 -6.17
N GLU A 19 -0.74 -22.70 -7.39
CA GLU A 19 -0.38 -21.68 -8.36
C GLU A 19 -1.53 -20.70 -8.61
N MET A 20 -1.19 -19.42 -8.67
CA MET A 20 -2.12 -18.31 -8.87
C MET A 20 -1.57 -17.32 -9.90
N VAL A 21 -2.43 -16.88 -10.81
CA VAL A 21 -2.20 -15.65 -11.60
C VAL A 21 -3.03 -14.55 -10.96
N PRO A 22 -2.42 -13.60 -10.25
CA PRO A 22 -3.15 -12.57 -9.53
C PRO A 22 -3.77 -11.56 -10.50
N LEU A 23 -5.06 -11.29 -10.31
CA LEU A 23 -5.84 -10.30 -11.07
C LEU A 23 -6.30 -9.14 -10.21
N TYR A 24 -6.37 -9.32 -8.89
CA TYR A 24 -6.92 -8.37 -7.94
C TYR A 24 -6.02 -8.16 -6.74
N LEU A 25 -6.21 -7.03 -6.06
CA LEU A 25 -5.63 -6.70 -4.76
C LEU A 25 -6.78 -6.55 -3.76
N THR A 26 -6.78 -7.36 -2.71
CA THR A 26 -7.82 -7.32 -1.68
C THR A 26 -7.31 -6.68 -0.41
N ILE A 27 -7.99 -5.62 0.04
CA ILE A 27 -7.67 -4.91 1.27
C ILE A 27 -8.47 -5.46 2.43
N HIS A 28 -7.78 -5.67 3.54
CA HIS A 28 -8.32 -6.13 4.81
C HIS A 28 -7.86 -5.25 5.97
N ASP A 29 -8.55 -5.35 7.09
CA ASP A 29 -8.06 -4.97 8.41
C ASP A 29 -7.78 -6.23 9.22
N THR A 30 -6.65 -6.31 9.93
CA THR A 30 -6.21 -7.49 10.68
C THR A 30 -7.19 -7.92 11.79
N GLY A 31 -8.13 -7.07 12.20
CA GLY A 31 -9.07 -7.36 13.29
C GLY A 31 -8.41 -7.48 14.67
N ASN A 32 -7.13 -7.17 14.81
CA ASN A 32 -6.36 -7.36 16.05
C ASN A 32 -5.81 -6.01 16.55
N LEU A 33 -6.30 -5.58 17.73
CA LEU A 33 -5.89 -4.32 18.37
C LEU A 33 -4.54 -4.39 19.10
N ARG A 34 -3.89 -5.56 19.16
CA ARG A 34 -2.68 -5.79 19.95
C ARG A 34 -1.44 -6.15 19.12
N ALA A 35 -1.62 -6.39 17.81
CA ALA A 35 -0.56 -6.93 16.96
C ALA A 35 -0.23 -6.00 15.80
N GLY A 36 1.01 -5.59 15.69
CA GLY A 36 1.60 -4.93 14.52
C GLY A 36 2.04 -5.94 13.45
N ALA A 37 2.61 -5.45 12.36
CA ALA A 37 2.95 -6.26 11.18
C ALA A 37 3.92 -7.40 11.53
N ARG A 38 4.93 -7.15 12.35
CA ARG A 38 5.90 -8.16 12.81
C ARG A 38 5.25 -9.29 13.63
N ASN A 39 4.27 -8.97 14.46
CA ASN A 39 3.54 -9.97 15.24
C ASN A 39 2.71 -10.88 14.33
N HIS A 40 2.08 -10.32 13.30
CA HIS A 40 1.35 -11.08 12.29
C HIS A 40 2.29 -11.97 11.45
N ALA A 41 3.49 -11.49 11.11
CA ALA A 41 4.51 -12.30 10.46
C ALA A 41 4.88 -13.55 11.29
N SER A 42 5.05 -13.38 12.60
CA SER A 42 5.31 -14.50 13.52
C SER A 42 4.09 -15.43 13.64
N TYR A 43 2.89 -14.87 13.75
CA TYR A 43 1.64 -15.64 13.84
C TYR A 43 1.45 -16.56 12.62
N LEU A 44 1.68 -16.07 11.42
CA LEU A 44 1.49 -16.84 10.19
C LEU A 44 2.45 -18.05 10.06
N LYS A 45 3.57 -18.04 10.78
CA LYS A 45 4.49 -19.18 10.81
C LYS A 45 4.15 -20.26 11.81
N ASN A 46 3.12 -20.04 12.66
CA ASN A 46 2.69 -21.05 13.60
C ASN A 46 1.96 -22.19 12.88
N LEU A 47 2.31 -23.43 13.19
CA LEU A 47 1.76 -24.63 12.54
C LEU A 47 0.25 -24.79 12.71
N GLY A 48 -0.35 -24.20 13.77
CA GLY A 48 -1.79 -24.24 14.03
C GLY A 48 -2.61 -23.21 13.26
N THR A 49 -1.94 -22.25 12.60
CA THR A 49 -2.62 -21.18 11.82
C THR A 49 -3.26 -21.77 10.55
N ARG A 50 -4.46 -21.31 10.23
CA ARG A 50 -5.20 -21.74 9.02
C ARG A 50 -5.35 -20.66 7.98
N ASP A 51 -5.34 -19.39 8.42
CA ASP A 51 -5.44 -18.25 7.52
C ASP A 51 -4.06 -17.88 6.94
N SER A 52 -4.04 -17.32 5.76
CA SER A 52 -2.83 -16.76 5.15
C SER A 52 -3.16 -15.64 4.18
N TRP A 53 -2.27 -14.70 4.08
CA TRP A 53 -2.34 -13.56 3.18
C TRP A 53 -0.94 -13.15 2.72
N HIS A 54 -0.87 -12.28 1.71
CA HIS A 54 0.41 -11.97 1.06
C HIS A 54 1.19 -10.89 1.78
N PHE A 55 0.52 -9.86 2.29
CA PHE A 55 1.20 -8.74 2.94
C PHE A 55 0.50 -8.32 4.23
N THR A 56 1.30 -7.96 5.22
CA THR A 56 0.84 -7.18 6.38
C THR A 56 1.56 -5.85 6.42
N VAL A 57 0.81 -4.77 6.63
CA VAL A 57 1.30 -3.39 6.60
C VAL A 57 0.88 -2.67 7.88
N ASP A 58 1.81 -1.98 8.53
CA ASP A 58 1.51 -1.02 9.58
C ASP A 58 2.18 0.35 9.29
N ASP A 59 2.23 1.24 10.26
CA ASP A 59 2.81 2.58 10.12
C ASP A 59 4.35 2.58 10.00
N ARG A 60 5.01 1.44 10.26
CA ARG A 60 6.47 1.29 10.31
C ARG A 60 7.01 0.29 9.31
N GLU A 61 6.34 -0.86 9.16
CA GLU A 61 6.87 -2.03 8.47
C GLU A 61 5.86 -2.61 7.48
N THR A 62 6.40 -3.23 6.42
CA THR A 62 5.62 -4.02 5.45
C THR A 62 6.27 -5.39 5.30
N PHE A 63 5.52 -6.44 5.59
CA PHE A 63 5.98 -7.83 5.48
C PHE A 63 5.28 -8.52 4.31
N GLN A 64 6.05 -9.34 3.58
CA GLN A 64 5.52 -10.28 2.59
C GLN A 64 5.59 -11.71 3.13
N HIS A 65 4.47 -12.46 3.07
CA HIS A 65 4.31 -13.78 3.68
C HIS A 65 4.12 -14.93 2.68
N LEU A 66 3.66 -14.63 1.47
CA LEU A 66 3.48 -15.61 0.39
C LEU A 66 4.14 -15.10 -0.90
N GLU A 67 4.51 -16.00 -1.78
CA GLU A 67 4.90 -15.65 -3.14
C GLU A 67 3.66 -15.10 -3.90
N LEU A 68 3.89 -14.16 -4.82
CA LEU A 68 2.77 -13.47 -5.50
C LEU A 68 2.00 -14.39 -6.47
N ASN A 69 2.62 -15.48 -6.88
CA ASN A 69 2.03 -16.51 -7.73
C ASN A 69 1.48 -17.71 -6.94
N GLU A 70 1.38 -17.62 -5.61
CA GLU A 70 0.72 -18.61 -4.75
C GLU A 70 -0.57 -18.02 -4.18
N ASN A 71 -1.61 -18.84 -4.00
CA ASN A 71 -2.85 -18.42 -3.38
C ASN A 71 -2.73 -18.32 -1.85
N GLY A 72 -3.59 -17.48 -1.24
CA GLY A 72 -3.74 -17.40 0.22
C GLY A 72 -5.15 -17.73 0.68
N TRP A 73 -5.33 -17.97 1.97
CA TRP A 73 -6.63 -18.18 2.62
C TRP A 73 -7.05 -16.92 3.38
N HIS A 74 -7.52 -15.88 2.67
CA HIS A 74 -7.86 -14.58 3.27
C HIS A 74 -9.25 -14.05 2.92
N ALA A 75 -9.85 -14.51 1.81
CA ALA A 75 -11.08 -13.92 1.30
C ALA A 75 -12.36 -14.60 1.83
N GLY A 76 -12.22 -15.80 2.44
CA GLY A 76 -13.34 -16.53 2.99
C GLY A 76 -14.32 -17.14 1.97
N ASP A 77 -13.99 -17.09 0.68
CA ASP A 77 -14.82 -17.54 -0.43
C ASP A 77 -14.52 -18.99 -0.90
N GLY A 78 -13.79 -19.75 -0.05
CA GLY A 78 -13.53 -21.17 -0.25
C GLY A 78 -12.33 -21.48 -1.13
N VAL A 79 -12.06 -22.78 -1.33
CA VAL A 79 -10.86 -23.30 -2.02
C VAL A 79 -10.78 -22.85 -3.49
N SER A 80 -11.92 -22.70 -4.16
CA SER A 80 -12.01 -22.29 -5.56
C SER A 80 -12.47 -20.85 -5.75
N GLY A 81 -12.72 -20.12 -4.66
CA GLY A 81 -13.20 -18.75 -4.71
C GLY A 81 -12.21 -17.78 -5.38
N THR A 82 -12.75 -16.80 -6.09
CA THR A 82 -11.95 -15.84 -6.86
C THR A 82 -11.06 -14.98 -5.94
N GLY A 83 -11.55 -14.60 -4.75
CA GLY A 83 -10.79 -13.84 -3.78
C GLY A 83 -9.55 -14.58 -3.32
N ASN A 84 -9.67 -15.86 -2.95
CA ASN A 84 -8.52 -16.68 -2.54
C ASN A 84 -7.64 -17.08 -3.74
N ARG A 85 -8.20 -17.31 -4.93
CA ARG A 85 -7.49 -17.90 -6.08
C ARG A 85 -6.92 -16.90 -7.07
N LYS A 86 -7.32 -15.63 -7.02
CA LYS A 86 -6.91 -14.62 -8.01
C LYS A 86 -6.60 -13.27 -7.39
N SER A 87 -6.46 -13.19 -6.06
CA SER A 87 -6.17 -11.91 -5.43
C SER A 87 -5.01 -11.99 -4.44
N ILE A 88 -4.19 -10.94 -4.45
CA ILE A 88 -3.17 -10.70 -3.45
C ILE A 88 -3.84 -10.05 -2.24
N GLY A 89 -3.84 -10.72 -1.08
CA GLY A 89 -4.40 -10.19 0.17
C GLY A 89 -3.42 -9.26 0.88
N ILE A 90 -3.89 -8.08 1.26
CA ILE A 90 -3.13 -7.06 1.99
C ILE A 90 -3.89 -6.72 3.27
N GLU A 91 -3.30 -7.05 4.40
CA GLU A 91 -3.82 -6.78 5.75
C GLU A 91 -3.21 -5.50 6.29
N ILE A 92 -4.04 -4.50 6.59
CA ILE A 92 -3.62 -3.27 7.27
C ILE A 92 -3.82 -3.46 8.77
N CYS A 93 -2.77 -3.30 9.54
CA CYS A 93 -2.82 -3.41 11.00
C CYS A 93 -3.76 -2.35 11.60
N MET A 94 -4.29 -2.68 12.79
CA MET A 94 -5.19 -1.79 13.52
C MET A 94 -4.88 -1.79 15.04
N HIS A 95 -3.62 -2.07 15.40
CA HIS A 95 -3.22 -2.11 16.81
C HIS A 95 -3.23 -0.72 17.44
N GLU A 96 -3.45 -0.70 18.74
CA GLU A 96 -3.44 0.52 19.53
C GLU A 96 -2.08 1.22 19.46
N GLY A 97 -2.09 2.54 19.35
CA GLY A 97 -0.89 3.36 19.29
C GLY A 97 -0.23 3.47 17.93
N GLN A 98 -0.72 2.78 16.89
CA GLN A 98 -0.23 3.02 15.52
C GLN A 98 -0.80 4.30 14.92
N ASP A 99 -0.04 4.92 14.03
CA ASP A 99 -0.56 5.94 13.11
C ASP A 99 -1.31 5.26 11.96
N ARG A 100 -2.65 5.20 12.09
CA ARG A 100 -3.49 4.57 11.08
C ARG A 100 -3.43 5.26 9.72
N ALA A 101 -3.31 6.58 9.66
CA ALA A 101 -3.19 7.29 8.40
C ALA A 101 -1.89 6.93 7.68
N LYS A 102 -0.81 6.78 8.44
CA LYS A 102 0.49 6.32 7.92
C LYS A 102 0.45 4.87 7.45
N ALA A 103 -0.23 3.98 8.18
CA ALA A 103 -0.42 2.59 7.76
C ALA A 103 -1.20 2.49 6.44
N GLU A 104 -2.26 3.29 6.28
CA GLU A 104 -3.00 3.37 5.02
C GLU A 104 -2.16 3.98 3.88
N GLU A 105 -1.33 4.98 4.15
CA GLU A 105 -0.38 5.51 3.18
C GLU A 105 0.64 4.45 2.74
N ASN A 106 1.20 3.67 3.67
CA ASN A 106 2.12 2.58 3.37
C ASN A 106 1.43 1.48 2.53
N ALA A 107 0.18 1.13 2.86
CA ALA A 107 -0.62 0.19 2.05
C ALA A 107 -0.88 0.74 0.63
N ALA A 108 -1.18 2.02 0.49
CA ALA A 108 -1.35 2.66 -0.81
C ALA A 108 -0.06 2.66 -1.64
N ARG A 109 1.10 2.87 -1.02
CA ARG A 109 2.41 2.75 -1.66
C ARG A 109 2.70 1.33 -2.10
N LEU A 110 2.36 0.32 -1.26
CA LEU A 110 2.47 -1.09 -1.63
C LEU A 110 1.61 -1.41 -2.86
N VAL A 111 0.35 -0.95 -2.88
CA VAL A 111 -0.55 -1.12 -4.03
C VAL A 111 0.05 -0.51 -5.29
N ALA A 112 0.55 0.73 -5.23
CA ALA A 112 1.19 1.38 -6.38
C ALA A 112 2.41 0.60 -6.88
N HIS A 113 3.22 0.05 -5.96
CA HIS A 113 4.36 -0.82 -6.31
C HIS A 113 3.90 -2.11 -7.01
N LEU A 114 2.89 -2.80 -6.48
CA LEU A 114 2.36 -4.03 -7.06
C LEU A 114 1.77 -3.81 -8.45
N LEU A 115 1.02 -2.72 -8.66
CA LEU A 115 0.49 -2.35 -9.97
C LEU A 115 1.59 -2.16 -11.04
N LYS A 116 2.77 -1.72 -10.62
CA LYS A 116 3.92 -1.52 -11.52
C LYS A 116 4.70 -2.82 -11.77
N THR A 117 4.73 -3.73 -10.80
CA THR A 117 5.62 -4.91 -10.83
C THR A 117 4.91 -6.22 -11.15
N VAL A 118 3.57 -6.26 -11.10
CA VAL A 118 2.77 -7.47 -11.35
C VAL A 118 1.86 -7.24 -12.58
N PRO A 119 2.32 -7.61 -13.78
CA PRO A 119 1.66 -7.22 -15.03
C PRO A 119 0.31 -7.91 -15.26
N SER A 120 0.01 -8.99 -14.53
CA SER A 120 -1.28 -9.71 -14.63
C SER A 120 -2.44 -9.00 -13.93
N LEU A 121 -2.15 -8.01 -13.06
CA LEU A 121 -3.19 -7.27 -12.34
C LEU A 121 -4.07 -6.46 -13.29
N LYS A 122 -5.35 -6.44 -13.00
CA LYS A 122 -6.30 -5.58 -13.72
C LYS A 122 -5.97 -4.10 -13.56
N PRO A 123 -6.42 -3.24 -14.49
CA PRO A 123 -6.20 -1.80 -14.37
C PRO A 123 -6.81 -1.22 -13.07
N PHE A 124 -6.17 -0.19 -12.55
CA PHE A 124 -6.75 0.61 -11.47
C PHE A 124 -7.91 1.49 -12.01
N PRO A 125 -9.05 1.61 -11.31
CA PRO A 125 -9.34 1.08 -9.97
C PRO A 125 -9.99 -0.32 -9.93
N GLU A 126 -10.25 -0.99 -11.05
CA GLU A 126 -10.94 -2.28 -11.13
C GLU A 126 -10.25 -3.38 -10.32
N VAL A 127 -8.91 -3.34 -10.28
CA VAL A 127 -8.06 -4.27 -9.53
C VAL A 127 -8.37 -4.28 -8.03
N MET A 128 -8.84 -3.15 -7.47
CA MET A 128 -9.03 -2.98 -6.03
C MET A 128 -10.30 -3.63 -5.53
N LYS A 129 -10.17 -4.51 -4.54
CA LYS A 129 -11.29 -5.20 -3.87
C LYS A 129 -11.17 -5.02 -2.36
N GLN A 130 -12.31 -5.03 -1.71
CA GLN A 130 -12.47 -5.17 -0.28
C GLN A 130 -12.76 -6.64 0.04
N HIS A 131 -12.47 -7.12 1.22
CA HIS A 131 -12.96 -8.44 1.65
C HIS A 131 -14.49 -8.52 1.50
N TYR A 132 -15.17 -7.42 1.78
CA TYR A 132 -16.62 -7.28 1.61
C TYR A 132 -17.11 -7.67 0.21
N ASP A 133 -16.32 -7.45 -0.84
CA ASP A 133 -16.73 -7.73 -2.21
C ASP A 133 -16.90 -9.24 -2.46
N TRP A 134 -16.13 -10.07 -1.74
CA TRP A 134 -16.15 -11.52 -1.87
C TRP A 134 -17.25 -12.20 -1.05
N THR A 135 -17.35 -11.87 0.24
CA THR A 135 -18.21 -12.59 1.18
C THR A 135 -19.15 -11.72 2.00
N LYS A 136 -19.21 -10.42 1.75
CA LYS A 136 -20.00 -9.43 2.51
C LYS A 136 -19.55 -9.25 3.97
N LYS A 137 -18.41 -9.82 4.36
CA LYS A 137 -17.79 -9.54 5.64
C LYS A 137 -17.45 -8.05 5.73
N ASP A 138 -17.79 -7.38 6.83
CA ASP A 138 -17.46 -5.97 7.03
C ASP A 138 -15.95 -5.76 7.24
N CYS A 139 -15.21 -5.77 6.14
CA CYS A 139 -13.76 -5.64 6.09
C CYS A 139 -13.36 -5.01 4.73
N PRO A 140 -12.45 -4.02 4.73
CA PRO A 140 -11.72 -3.39 5.85
C PRO A 140 -12.61 -2.45 6.67
N ARG A 141 -12.89 -2.81 7.90
CA ARG A 141 -13.91 -2.13 8.74
C ARG A 141 -13.57 -0.67 9.00
N ILE A 142 -12.32 -0.33 9.33
CA ILE A 142 -11.92 1.05 9.64
C ILE A 142 -12.12 1.97 8.44
N ILE A 143 -11.75 1.52 7.25
CA ILE A 143 -11.94 2.28 6.02
C ILE A 143 -13.43 2.42 5.72
N ARG A 144 -14.19 1.34 5.81
CA ARG A 144 -15.62 1.29 5.48
C ARG A 144 -16.50 2.12 6.42
N ALA A 145 -16.12 2.20 7.70
CA ALA A 145 -16.87 2.95 8.70
C ALA A 145 -16.81 4.48 8.50
N ARG A 146 -15.86 4.99 7.73
CA ARG A 146 -15.72 6.42 7.50
C ARG A 146 -16.59 6.91 6.33
N PRO A 147 -17.15 8.12 6.39
CA PRO A 147 -17.81 8.73 5.22
C PRO A 147 -16.85 8.75 4.01
N ASN A 148 -17.29 8.20 2.89
CA ASN A 148 -16.46 8.04 1.67
C ASN A 148 -15.11 7.32 1.89
N GLY A 149 -14.94 6.53 2.95
CA GLY A 149 -13.64 5.97 3.35
C GLY A 149 -12.97 5.16 2.25
N TRP A 150 -13.70 4.29 1.56
CA TRP A 150 -13.15 3.53 0.42
C TRP A 150 -12.76 4.44 -0.75
N LYS A 151 -13.58 5.41 -1.11
CA LYS A 151 -13.27 6.39 -2.15
C LYS A 151 -11.99 7.17 -1.80
N ASN A 152 -11.88 7.64 -0.56
CA ASN A 152 -10.70 8.38 -0.10
C ASN A 152 -9.43 7.49 -0.13
N PHE A 153 -9.55 6.22 0.22
CA PHE A 153 -8.43 5.27 0.11
C PHE A 153 -8.00 5.04 -1.34
N LEU A 154 -8.94 4.93 -2.29
CA LEU A 154 -8.61 4.86 -3.72
C LEU A 154 -7.93 6.15 -4.22
N GLU A 155 -8.34 7.32 -3.76
CA GLU A 155 -7.65 8.58 -4.08
C GLU A 155 -6.23 8.61 -3.52
N LEU A 156 -6.02 8.10 -2.30
CA LEU A 156 -4.68 7.96 -1.72
C LEU A 156 -3.78 7.06 -2.59
N ILE A 157 -4.30 5.92 -3.06
CA ILE A 157 -3.58 5.05 -3.99
C ILE A 157 -3.27 5.79 -5.30
N ARG A 158 -4.23 6.51 -5.88
CA ARG A 158 -4.03 7.27 -7.13
C ARG A 158 -2.91 8.30 -6.98
N LYS A 159 -2.84 8.96 -5.82
CA LYS A 159 -1.74 9.88 -5.49
C LYS A 159 -0.39 9.16 -5.49
N GLN A 160 -0.30 7.97 -4.88
CA GLN A 160 0.94 7.20 -4.84
C GLN A 160 1.36 6.68 -6.23
N ILE A 161 0.42 6.29 -7.10
CA ILE A 161 0.71 5.91 -8.48
C ILE A 161 1.36 7.09 -9.23
N LYS A 162 0.75 8.28 -9.16
CA LYS A 162 1.30 9.50 -9.79
C LYS A 162 2.68 9.86 -9.25
N GLN A 163 2.89 9.78 -7.92
CA GLN A 163 4.20 10.03 -7.30
C GLN A 163 5.26 9.02 -7.73
N GLY A 164 4.89 7.75 -7.91
CA GLY A 164 5.78 6.69 -8.39
C GLY A 164 6.24 6.85 -9.84
N ASP A 165 5.52 7.63 -10.63
CA ASP A 165 5.86 7.94 -12.02
C ASP A 165 6.79 9.16 -12.14
N VAL A 166 7.00 9.89 -11.04
CA VAL A 166 7.93 11.04 -11.02
C VAL A 166 9.37 10.53 -10.95
N PRO A 167 10.23 10.88 -11.90
CA PRO A 167 11.64 10.51 -11.87
C PRO A 167 12.33 11.00 -10.57
N GLN A 168 13.18 10.16 -9.98
CA GLN A 168 13.85 10.46 -8.71
C GLN A 168 14.57 11.80 -8.71
N TRP A 169 15.25 12.14 -9.81
CA TRP A 169 15.97 13.42 -9.92
C TRP A 169 15.07 14.66 -9.75
N LYS A 170 13.78 14.59 -10.16
CA LYS A 170 12.84 15.69 -9.93
C LYS A 170 12.50 15.82 -8.43
N LEU A 171 12.30 14.71 -7.75
CA LEU A 171 12.07 14.69 -6.29
C LEU A 171 13.27 15.23 -5.53
N ASP A 172 14.49 14.90 -5.96
CA ASP A 172 15.73 15.38 -5.37
C ASP A 172 15.88 16.90 -5.55
N ILE A 173 15.55 17.43 -6.72
CA ILE A 173 15.54 18.89 -6.98
C ILE A 173 14.52 19.59 -6.06
N MET A 174 13.31 19.07 -5.93
CA MET A 174 12.31 19.67 -5.04
C MET A 174 12.74 19.66 -3.58
N LYS A 175 13.32 18.55 -3.12
CA LYS A 175 13.85 18.43 -1.76
C LYS A 175 14.96 19.44 -1.49
N GLU A 176 15.87 19.59 -2.43
CA GLU A 176 16.98 20.55 -2.32
C GLU A 176 16.49 22.00 -2.39
N ALA A 177 15.52 22.31 -3.25
CA ALA A 177 14.88 23.63 -3.30
C ALA A 177 14.19 23.99 -1.97
N GLY A 178 13.53 23.04 -1.33
CA GLY A 178 12.98 23.23 0.01
C GLY A 178 14.04 23.45 1.08
N ARG A 179 15.16 22.69 1.04
CA ARG A 179 16.29 22.85 1.96
C ARG A 179 16.96 24.23 1.82
N LEU A 180 17.00 24.76 0.61
CA LEU A 180 17.57 26.08 0.30
C LEU A 180 16.56 27.23 0.53
N GLY A 181 15.33 26.96 0.98
CA GLY A 181 14.31 27.98 1.18
C GLY A 181 13.78 28.60 -0.11
N LEU A 182 14.06 27.99 -1.28
CA LEU A 182 13.61 28.48 -2.57
C LEU A 182 12.13 28.21 -2.81
N ILE A 183 11.57 27.20 -2.15
CA ILE A 183 10.14 26.86 -2.14
C ILE A 183 9.68 26.68 -0.70
N ASP A 184 8.44 27.07 -0.43
CA ASP A 184 7.81 26.90 0.86
C ASP A 184 7.59 25.39 1.15
N PRO A 185 7.87 24.88 2.37
CA PRO A 185 7.53 23.50 2.75
C PRO A 185 6.07 23.11 2.55
N GLY A 186 5.16 24.11 2.57
CA GLY A 186 3.72 23.98 2.28
C GLY A 186 3.36 24.11 0.80
N HIS A 187 4.33 24.23 -0.09
CA HIS A 187 4.10 24.41 -1.52
C HIS A 187 3.32 23.24 -2.12
N GLY A 188 2.11 23.54 -2.64
CA GLY A 188 1.12 22.53 -3.04
C GLY A 188 1.33 21.92 -4.43
N HIS A 189 2.33 22.38 -5.20
CA HIS A 189 2.55 21.88 -6.56
C HIS A 189 3.45 20.65 -6.58
N GLY A 190 3.02 19.63 -7.33
CA GLY A 190 3.83 18.45 -7.61
C GLY A 190 4.91 18.74 -8.68
N PRO A 191 5.96 17.88 -8.78
CA PRO A 191 7.09 18.10 -9.68
C PRO A 191 6.74 18.05 -11.18
N ASP A 192 5.56 17.58 -11.53
CA ASP A 192 5.04 17.51 -12.91
C ASP A 192 3.89 18.49 -13.19
N GLU A 193 3.51 19.31 -12.21
CA GLU A 193 2.51 20.34 -12.43
C GLU A 193 3.12 21.56 -13.16
N PRO A 194 2.38 22.18 -14.10
CA PRO A 194 2.84 23.37 -14.76
C PRO A 194 3.13 24.48 -13.75
N ALA A 195 4.36 24.96 -13.73
CA ALA A 195 4.71 26.10 -12.89
C ALA A 195 4.19 27.40 -13.53
N ASP A 196 3.57 28.24 -12.71
CA ASP A 196 3.25 29.61 -13.10
C ASP A 196 4.53 30.39 -13.42
N LYS A 197 4.47 31.26 -14.44
CA LYS A 197 5.62 32.11 -14.83
C LYS A 197 6.17 32.92 -13.66
N TRP A 198 5.30 33.42 -12.79
CA TRP A 198 5.68 34.19 -11.62
C TRP A 198 6.40 33.36 -10.57
N PHE A 199 6.01 32.09 -10.40
CA PHE A 199 6.70 31.15 -9.52
C PHE A 199 8.12 30.88 -9.99
N VAL A 200 8.31 30.58 -11.29
CA VAL A 200 9.64 30.36 -11.88
C VAL A 200 10.53 31.60 -11.71
N LEU A 201 9.98 32.81 -11.96
CA LEU A 201 10.71 34.07 -11.77
C LEU A 201 11.04 34.32 -10.30
N ALA A 202 10.16 34.01 -9.38
CA ALA A 202 10.40 34.18 -7.94
C ALA A 202 11.55 33.27 -7.45
N VAL A 203 11.57 32.00 -7.88
CA VAL A 203 12.66 31.07 -7.58
C VAL A 203 14.00 31.57 -8.11
N ILE A 204 14.03 32.05 -9.38
CA ILE A 204 15.25 32.60 -9.99
C ILE A 204 15.72 33.84 -9.23
N ILE A 205 14.83 34.79 -8.92
CA ILE A 205 15.16 36.03 -8.19
C ILE A 205 15.71 35.71 -6.80
N ASN A 206 15.10 34.78 -6.08
CA ASN A 206 15.57 34.39 -4.75
C ASN A 206 16.94 33.71 -4.81
N SER A 207 17.18 32.85 -5.77
CA SER A 207 18.50 32.21 -5.94
C SER A 207 19.61 33.21 -6.32
N MET A 208 19.27 34.34 -6.94
CA MET A 208 20.22 35.41 -7.26
C MET A 208 20.53 36.33 -6.08
N LYS A 209 19.60 36.46 -5.11
CA LYS A 209 19.80 37.24 -3.87
C LYS A 209 20.74 36.57 -2.87
N GLU A 210 20.75 35.24 -2.83
CA GLU A 210 21.60 34.46 -1.93
C GLU A 210 23.06 34.35 -2.38
N ARG A 211 23.37 34.80 -3.63
CA ARG A 211 24.74 34.81 -4.19
C ARG A 211 25.47 36.12 -3.93
N LYS A 212 24.86 37.05 -3.20
CA LYS A 212 25.49 38.31 -2.76
C LYS A 212 25.75 38.28 -1.27
#